data_4a3101f85d3c9770f36915e3e385b13a
#
_entry.id   4a3101f85d3c9770f36915e3e385b13a
#
_cell.length_a   1.000
_cell.length_b   1.000
_cell.length_c   1.000
_cell.angle_alpha   90.00
_cell.angle_beta   90.00
_cell.angle_gamma   90.00
#
_symmetry.space_group_name_H-M   'P 1'
#
loop_
_entity.id
_entity.type
_entity.pdbx_description
1 polymer ?
#
loop_
_entity_poly.entity_id
_entity_poly.type
_entity_poly.pdbx_seq_one_letter_code
_entity_poly.pdbx_strand_id
1 'polypeptide(L)'
;MPTDIGPPDYKTMLSPVIQRNYGKWRYHEILQPGVLMHVGETGEALYTVRAGSPRLLSTQHIREICEIADKYCDGYLRFTSRNNIEFLLEDKSKVAPLLTELAKKNYPVGGTGHAISNVVHTQGWVHCHTPATDASGPVKALMDEIYDYFVTMKLPNHVRIALACCLNMCGAVHCSDIAILGIHRTVPKTDNSRVPNLCEIPTTVASCPTGAIRGDNKNKTITVNNEKCMYCGNCYTVCPAMPIADPDNDGISIWVGGKVSNARSKPMFSKLAIPFLPNNPPRWPEVVDAVKNIIEIYASNARKHERVGEWIERISWERFYSLTGIPFTDKHIDDFDMATETFRSSTQFKWR
;
A
#
# COMPACT_ATOMS: atom_id res chain seq x y z
N MET A 1 -23.36 18.38 21.80
CA MET A 1 -22.03 17.73 21.72
C MET A 1 -21.34 18.32 20.52
N PRO A 2 -20.11 18.79 20.64
CA PRO A 2 -19.35 19.05 19.43
C PRO A 2 -19.22 17.73 18.67
N THR A 3 -19.57 17.74 17.41
CA THR A 3 -19.24 16.64 16.52
C THR A 3 -17.75 16.77 16.22
N ASP A 4 -16.94 15.95 16.89
CA ASP A 4 -15.51 15.87 16.61
C ASP A 4 -15.34 15.16 15.26
N ILE A 5 -15.28 15.96 14.21
CA ILE A 5 -14.80 15.50 12.93
C ILE A 5 -13.28 15.44 13.04
N GLY A 6 -12.78 14.29 13.39
CA GLY A 6 -11.35 14.05 13.58
C GLY A 6 -11.06 13.15 14.77
N PRO A 7 -9.79 12.84 15.02
CA PRO A 7 -9.41 12.02 16.17
C PRO A 7 -9.73 12.75 17.48
N PRO A 8 -10.05 12.01 18.56
CA PRO A 8 -10.22 12.59 19.88
C PRO A 8 -8.94 13.32 20.33
N ASP A 9 -9.04 14.15 21.37
CA ASP A 9 -7.88 14.86 21.90
C ASP A 9 -6.76 13.88 22.30
N TYR A 10 -5.81 13.72 21.39
CA TYR A 10 -4.69 12.78 21.53
C TYR A 10 -3.77 13.12 22.73
N LYS A 11 -3.81 14.36 23.22
CA LYS A 11 -2.98 14.78 24.36
C LYS A 11 -3.31 14.01 25.64
N THR A 12 -4.55 13.54 25.77
CA THR A 12 -4.97 12.71 26.90
C THR A 12 -4.41 11.28 26.83
N MET A 13 -3.89 10.87 25.68
CA MET A 13 -3.35 9.54 25.41
C MET A 13 -1.81 9.50 25.38
N LEU A 14 -1.15 10.60 25.70
CA LEU A 14 0.31 10.66 25.72
C LEU A 14 0.85 10.13 27.05
N SER A 15 1.89 9.28 26.97
CA SER A 15 2.61 8.85 28.17
C SER A 15 3.35 10.02 28.83
N PRO A 16 3.66 9.96 30.12
CA PRO A 16 4.34 11.04 30.87
C PRO A 16 5.65 11.50 30.20
N VAL A 17 6.49 10.58 29.73
CA VAL A 17 7.73 10.92 29.02
C VAL A 17 7.44 11.66 27.72
N ILE A 18 6.41 11.24 26.98
CA ILE A 18 6.01 11.93 25.74
C ILE A 18 5.48 13.32 26.05
N GLN A 19 4.67 13.49 27.10
CA GLN A 19 4.15 14.80 27.50
C GLN A 19 5.27 15.81 27.80
N ARG A 20 6.28 15.37 28.57
CA ARG A 20 7.43 16.22 28.93
C ARG A 20 8.31 16.57 27.72
N ASN A 21 8.42 15.66 26.76
CA ASN A 21 9.27 15.82 25.57
C ASN A 21 8.49 16.08 24.27
N TYR A 22 7.21 16.47 24.36
CA TYR A 22 6.35 16.69 23.21
C TYR A 22 6.92 17.77 22.29
N GLY A 23 7.32 17.36 21.06
CA GLY A 23 7.99 18.23 20.08
C GLY A 23 9.48 18.50 20.38
N LYS A 24 10.08 17.89 21.44
CA LYS A 24 11.45 18.12 21.90
C LYS A 24 12.29 16.85 21.86
N TRP A 25 12.15 16.05 20.79
CA TRP A 25 12.96 14.85 20.57
C TRP A 25 14.27 15.23 19.89
N ARG A 26 15.42 14.70 20.39
CA ARG A 26 16.75 14.98 19.86
C ARG A 26 17.15 13.98 18.79
N TYR A 27 17.05 12.67 19.07
CA TYR A 27 17.42 11.61 18.17
C TYR A 27 16.72 10.30 18.52
N HIS A 28 16.83 9.34 17.63
CA HIS A 28 16.44 7.96 17.90
C HIS A 28 17.53 6.99 17.44
N GLU A 29 17.58 5.83 18.08
CA GLU A 29 18.46 4.72 17.74
C GLU A 29 17.65 3.46 17.54
N ILE A 30 18.06 2.63 16.59
CA ILE A 30 17.50 1.29 16.41
C ILE A 30 18.39 0.35 17.22
N LEU A 31 17.89 -0.16 18.34
CA LEU A 31 18.65 -1.02 19.24
C LEU A 31 18.80 -2.45 18.66
N GLN A 32 17.73 -2.93 18.05
CA GLN A 32 17.66 -4.19 17.29
C GLN A 32 16.44 -4.16 16.38
N PRO A 33 16.26 -5.13 15.45
CA PRO A 33 15.09 -5.17 14.60
C PRO A 33 13.79 -5.05 15.40
N GLY A 34 12.96 -4.07 15.03
CA GLY A 34 11.69 -3.78 15.71
C GLY A 34 11.77 -3.01 17.01
N VAL A 35 12.96 -2.71 17.54
CA VAL A 35 13.11 -1.98 18.81
C VAL A 35 13.87 -0.67 18.59
N LEU A 36 13.22 0.45 18.95
CA LEU A 36 13.82 1.78 18.86
C LEU A 36 13.87 2.44 20.24
N MET A 37 14.86 3.31 20.43
CA MET A 37 14.96 4.22 21.55
C MET A 37 14.89 5.65 21.03
N HIS A 38 14.01 6.46 21.60
CA HIS A 38 13.87 7.88 21.31
C HIS A 38 14.34 8.68 22.52
N VAL A 39 15.24 9.63 22.34
CA VAL A 39 15.80 10.44 23.42
C VAL A 39 15.29 11.86 23.31
N GLY A 40 14.68 12.37 24.38
CA GLY A 40 14.17 13.73 24.49
C GLY A 40 15.21 14.74 24.98
N GLU A 41 14.86 16.02 24.93
CA GLU A 41 15.70 17.11 25.48
C GLU A 41 15.87 17.04 27.00
N THR A 42 14.92 16.44 27.69
CA THR A 42 15.02 16.17 29.15
C THR A 42 16.07 15.12 29.49
N GLY A 43 16.62 14.40 28.49
CA GLY A 43 17.49 13.25 28.69
C GLY A 43 16.74 11.93 28.94
N GLU A 44 15.43 11.97 29.07
CA GLU A 44 14.60 10.77 29.19
C GLU A 44 14.51 10.01 27.86
N ALA A 45 14.35 8.69 27.94
CA ALA A 45 14.21 7.82 26.80
C ALA A 45 12.83 7.17 26.76
N LEU A 46 12.26 7.08 25.55
CA LEU A 46 11.08 6.27 25.24
C LEU A 46 11.51 5.11 24.35
N TYR A 47 11.13 3.90 24.69
CA TYR A 47 11.38 2.70 23.92
C TYR A 47 10.14 2.33 23.14
N THR A 48 10.32 1.96 21.87
CA THR A 48 9.24 1.52 20.99
C THR A 48 9.53 0.11 20.52
N VAL A 49 8.61 -0.81 20.77
CA VAL A 49 8.65 -2.17 20.22
C VAL A 49 7.58 -2.29 19.15
N ARG A 50 8.00 -2.52 17.92
CA ARG A 50 7.12 -2.62 16.74
C ARG A 50 6.84 -4.07 16.42
N ALA A 51 5.57 -4.45 16.45
CA ALA A 51 5.08 -5.75 16.04
C ALA A 51 4.25 -5.65 14.75
N GLY A 52 4.41 -6.60 13.85
CA GLY A 52 3.56 -6.73 12.66
C GLY A 52 2.14 -7.13 13.03
N SER A 53 1.17 -6.55 12.35
CA SER A 53 -0.24 -6.84 12.55
C SER A 53 -0.97 -6.89 11.20
N PRO A 54 -2.02 -7.71 11.05
CA PRO A 54 -2.93 -7.59 9.91
C PRO A 54 -3.73 -6.29 10.01
N ARG A 55 -4.27 -5.86 8.89
CA ARG A 55 -5.17 -4.69 8.86
C ARG A 55 -6.56 -5.00 9.42
N LEU A 56 -7.04 -6.22 9.19
CA LEU A 56 -8.32 -6.70 9.70
C LEU A 56 -8.09 -7.43 11.02
N LEU A 57 -8.69 -6.93 12.08
CA LEU A 57 -8.53 -7.45 13.44
C LEU A 57 -9.89 -7.85 14.01
N SER A 58 -9.92 -8.93 14.79
CA SER A 58 -11.06 -9.24 15.65
C SER A 58 -10.98 -8.48 16.96
N THR A 59 -12.12 -8.32 17.63
CA THR A 59 -12.15 -7.73 18.97
C THR A 59 -11.33 -8.53 19.99
N GLN A 60 -11.20 -9.83 19.79
CA GLN A 60 -10.35 -10.67 20.63
C GLN A 60 -8.87 -10.32 20.46
N HIS A 61 -8.38 -10.14 19.23
CA HIS A 61 -7.01 -9.68 18.98
C HIS A 61 -6.75 -8.30 19.58
N ILE A 62 -7.72 -7.39 19.46
CA ILE A 62 -7.58 -6.05 20.05
C ILE A 62 -7.48 -6.14 21.58
N ARG A 63 -8.30 -6.97 22.25
CA ARG A 63 -8.21 -7.19 23.70
C ARG A 63 -6.84 -7.76 24.10
N GLU A 64 -6.34 -8.75 23.38
CA GLU A 64 -5.03 -9.33 23.64
C GLU A 64 -3.90 -8.30 23.51
N ILE A 65 -3.97 -7.44 22.50
CA ILE A 65 -3.03 -6.32 22.32
C ILE A 65 -3.13 -5.34 23.49
N CYS A 66 -4.34 -5.02 23.95
CA CYS A 66 -4.56 -4.15 25.11
C CYS A 66 -3.98 -4.77 26.39
N GLU A 67 -4.23 -6.07 26.64
CA GLU A 67 -3.69 -6.78 27.80
C GLU A 67 -2.15 -6.77 27.84
N ILE A 68 -1.52 -6.94 26.67
CA ILE A 68 -0.06 -6.82 26.55
C ILE A 68 0.39 -5.38 26.84
N ALA A 69 -0.31 -4.39 26.30
CA ALA A 69 0.02 -2.99 26.50
C ALA A 69 -0.14 -2.58 27.97
N ASP A 70 -1.22 -2.98 28.62
CA ASP A 70 -1.47 -2.71 30.04
C ASP A 70 -0.38 -3.32 30.93
N LYS A 71 0.06 -4.54 30.61
CA LYS A 71 1.08 -5.25 31.38
C LYS A 71 2.48 -4.64 31.29
N TYR A 72 2.88 -4.17 30.09
CA TYR A 72 4.26 -3.76 29.83
C TYR A 72 4.45 -2.27 29.55
N CYS A 73 3.42 -1.59 29.07
CA CYS A 73 3.49 -0.24 28.53
C CYS A 73 2.54 0.73 29.23
N ASP A 74 1.96 0.34 30.38
CA ASP A 74 0.98 1.12 31.12
C ASP A 74 -0.20 1.60 30.24
N GLY A 75 -0.60 0.75 29.25
CA GLY A 75 -1.67 1.00 28.29
C GLY A 75 -1.27 1.85 27.06
N TYR A 76 -0.03 2.31 26.96
CA TYR A 76 0.39 3.19 25.86
C TYR A 76 0.82 2.41 24.64
N LEU A 77 0.09 2.57 23.54
CA LEU A 77 0.40 1.98 22.23
C LEU A 77 0.02 2.91 21.08
N ARG A 78 0.49 2.58 19.89
CA ARG A 78 0.19 3.31 18.67
C ARG A 78 0.09 2.36 17.46
N PHE A 79 -0.89 2.59 16.58
CA PHE A 79 -0.92 1.94 15.26
C PHE A 79 -0.15 2.78 14.24
N THR A 80 0.67 2.12 13.42
CA THR A 80 1.40 2.82 12.36
C THR A 80 0.57 2.88 11.08
N SER A 81 0.93 3.79 10.17
CA SER A 81 0.30 3.89 8.85
C SER A 81 0.50 2.65 7.97
N ARG A 82 1.34 1.69 8.41
CA ARG A 82 1.60 0.42 7.72
C ARG A 82 1.12 -0.79 8.51
N ASN A 83 0.04 -0.60 9.28
CA ASN A 83 -0.64 -1.65 10.03
C ASN A 83 0.22 -2.38 11.08
N ASN A 84 1.32 -1.77 11.52
CA ASN A 84 2.07 -2.30 12.65
C ASN A 84 1.54 -1.72 13.96
N ILE A 85 1.78 -2.44 15.05
CA ILE A 85 1.52 -1.99 16.41
C ILE A 85 2.85 -1.56 17.01
N GLU A 86 2.88 -0.42 17.68
CA GLU A 86 4.02 0.03 18.48
C GLU A 86 3.63 0.13 19.94
N PHE A 87 4.29 -0.66 20.77
CA PHE A 87 4.21 -0.62 22.22
C PHE A 87 5.20 0.43 22.74
N LEU A 88 4.72 1.39 23.52
CA LEU A 88 5.49 2.55 23.97
C LEU A 88 5.88 2.34 25.43
N LEU A 89 7.17 2.12 25.70
CA LEU A 89 7.70 1.81 27.03
C LEU A 89 8.58 2.95 27.55
N GLU A 90 8.37 3.34 28.80
CA GLU A 90 9.24 4.29 29.51
C GLU A 90 10.38 3.60 30.26
N ASP A 91 10.22 2.30 30.56
CA ASP A 91 11.20 1.50 31.28
C ASP A 91 11.89 0.48 30.36
N LYS A 92 13.20 0.63 30.19
CA LYS A 92 14.03 -0.29 29.40
C LYS A 92 13.96 -1.74 29.90
N SER A 93 13.80 -1.95 31.19
CA SER A 93 13.77 -3.31 31.77
C SER A 93 12.57 -4.13 31.29
N LYS A 94 11.48 -3.48 30.89
CA LYS A 94 10.27 -4.11 30.37
C LYS A 94 10.39 -4.55 28.90
N VAL A 95 11.43 -4.11 28.15
CA VAL A 95 11.60 -4.43 26.72
C VAL A 95 11.81 -5.92 26.49
N ALA A 96 12.76 -6.55 27.19
CA ALA A 96 13.05 -7.96 27.00
C ALA A 96 11.89 -8.89 27.42
N PRO A 97 11.19 -8.65 28.54
CA PRO A 97 9.97 -9.39 28.88
C PRO A 97 8.86 -9.24 27.84
N LEU A 98 8.64 -8.02 27.31
CA LEU A 98 7.67 -7.79 26.23
C LEU A 98 8.01 -8.58 24.96
N LEU A 99 9.26 -8.57 24.52
CA LEU A 99 9.71 -9.34 23.38
C LEU A 99 9.44 -10.84 23.54
N THR A 100 9.68 -11.37 24.74
CA THR A 100 9.40 -12.77 25.07
C THR A 100 7.90 -13.08 25.00
N GLU A 101 7.06 -12.18 25.51
CA GLU A 101 5.59 -12.33 25.45
C GLU A 101 5.07 -12.28 24.00
N LEU A 102 5.55 -11.31 23.21
CA LEU A 102 5.19 -11.18 21.79
C LEU A 102 5.59 -12.43 20.98
N ALA A 103 6.78 -12.94 21.22
CA ALA A 103 7.24 -14.18 20.57
C ALA A 103 6.38 -15.38 20.96
N LYS A 104 6.01 -15.52 22.22
CA LYS A 104 5.13 -16.60 22.72
C LYS A 104 3.73 -16.54 22.10
N LYS A 105 3.24 -15.34 21.79
CA LYS A 105 1.93 -15.11 21.18
C LYS A 105 1.99 -15.01 19.65
N ASN A 106 3.16 -15.30 19.03
CA ASN A 106 3.40 -15.24 17.59
C ASN A 106 3.19 -13.84 16.95
N TYR A 107 3.45 -12.76 17.70
CA TYR A 107 3.53 -11.43 17.11
C TYR A 107 4.95 -11.19 16.57
N PRO A 108 5.13 -11.04 15.25
CA PRO A 108 6.46 -10.80 14.68
C PRO A 108 6.96 -9.40 15.01
N VAL A 109 8.13 -9.30 15.61
CA VAL A 109 8.78 -8.01 15.90
C VAL A 109 9.75 -7.66 14.79
N GLY A 110 9.62 -6.45 14.19
CA GLY A 110 10.45 -6.06 13.05
C GLY A 110 9.99 -4.77 12.37
N GLY A 111 10.24 -4.71 11.06
CA GLY A 111 9.76 -3.61 10.22
C GLY A 111 10.44 -2.26 10.45
N THR A 112 11.65 -2.25 11.01
CA THR A 112 12.44 -1.04 11.28
C THR A 112 13.77 -1.05 10.52
N GLY A 113 14.31 0.14 10.25
CA GLY A 113 15.61 0.27 9.59
C GLY A 113 15.63 -0.33 8.19
N HIS A 114 16.67 -1.10 7.88
CA HIS A 114 16.92 -1.73 6.59
C HIS A 114 16.08 -3.02 6.41
N ALA A 115 14.77 -2.89 6.56
CA ALA A 115 13.81 -4.00 6.53
C ALA A 115 12.59 -3.64 5.66
N ILE A 116 11.74 -4.63 5.43
CA ILE A 116 10.39 -4.40 4.92
C ILE A 116 9.53 -3.94 6.09
N SER A 117 8.79 -2.85 5.93
CA SER A 117 8.03 -2.23 7.03
C SER A 117 6.56 -2.66 7.14
N ASN A 118 6.18 -3.81 6.61
CA ASN A 118 4.83 -4.29 6.36
C ASN A 118 4.20 -3.67 5.09
N VAL A 119 3.14 -4.29 4.59
CA VAL A 119 2.49 -3.93 3.33
C VAL A 119 1.25 -3.10 3.59
N VAL A 120 1.21 -1.89 3.03
CA VAL A 120 -0.01 -1.08 2.98
C VAL A 120 -0.92 -1.66 1.89
N HIS A 121 -2.18 -1.91 2.22
CA HIS A 121 -3.09 -2.49 1.25
C HIS A 121 -4.52 -1.98 1.38
N THR A 122 -5.30 -2.14 0.31
CA THR A 122 -6.71 -1.80 0.23
C THR A 122 -7.58 -2.93 0.79
N GLN A 123 -8.87 -2.86 0.56
CA GLN A 123 -9.84 -3.80 1.16
C GLN A 123 -10.00 -5.10 0.36
N GLY A 124 -9.82 -5.03 -0.97
CA GLY A 124 -9.96 -6.19 -1.84
C GLY A 124 -11.32 -6.87 -1.70
N TRP A 125 -11.32 -8.18 -1.64
CA TRP A 125 -12.55 -8.97 -1.57
C TRP A 125 -13.28 -8.91 -0.23
N VAL A 126 -12.71 -8.28 0.79
CA VAL A 126 -13.38 -8.16 2.09
C VAL A 126 -14.72 -7.41 1.95
N HIS A 127 -14.72 -6.26 1.25
CA HIS A 127 -15.96 -5.49 1.02
C HIS A 127 -15.84 -4.40 -0.07
N CYS A 128 -14.83 -4.45 -0.93
CA CYS A 128 -14.77 -3.55 -2.08
C CYS A 128 -15.68 -4.10 -3.19
N HIS A 129 -16.43 -3.22 -3.87
CA HIS A 129 -17.30 -3.63 -4.98
C HIS A 129 -16.63 -3.57 -6.36
N THR A 130 -15.42 -3.01 -6.46
CA THR A 130 -14.65 -2.87 -7.70
C THR A 130 -13.28 -3.54 -7.68
N PRO A 131 -13.03 -4.62 -6.93
CA PRO A 131 -11.70 -5.20 -6.88
C PRO A 131 -11.45 -6.08 -8.11
N ALA A 132 -10.28 -5.94 -8.72
CA ALA A 132 -9.77 -6.88 -9.71
C ALA A 132 -9.02 -8.05 -9.05
N THR A 133 -8.52 -7.84 -7.83
CA THR A 133 -7.88 -8.88 -7.02
C THR A 133 -8.23 -8.70 -5.54
N ASP A 134 -7.99 -9.73 -4.75
CA ASP A 134 -7.98 -9.57 -3.29
C ASP A 134 -6.80 -8.69 -2.84
N ALA A 135 -6.85 -8.27 -1.60
CA ALA A 135 -5.77 -7.50 -0.99
C ALA A 135 -5.13 -8.26 0.18
N SER A 136 -5.92 -8.75 1.11
CA SER A 136 -5.42 -9.43 2.31
C SER A 136 -4.74 -10.76 2.00
N GLY A 137 -5.27 -11.53 1.03
CA GLY A 137 -4.70 -12.82 0.62
C GLY A 137 -3.31 -12.69 0.01
N PRO A 138 -3.10 -11.89 -1.05
CA PRO A 138 -1.78 -11.67 -1.62
C PRO A 138 -0.78 -11.09 -0.62
N VAL A 139 -1.21 -10.16 0.24
CA VAL A 139 -0.34 -9.60 1.30
C VAL A 139 0.10 -10.66 2.28
N LYS A 140 -0.82 -11.52 2.75
CA LYS A 140 -0.46 -12.62 3.65
C LYS A 140 0.50 -13.60 2.98
N ALA A 141 0.20 -14.01 1.74
CA ALA A 141 1.05 -14.92 0.99
C ALA A 141 2.47 -14.37 0.79
N LEU A 142 2.57 -13.09 0.40
CA LEU A 142 3.85 -12.43 0.22
C LEU A 142 4.62 -12.30 1.53
N MET A 143 3.98 -11.81 2.60
CA MET A 143 4.65 -11.60 3.88
C MET A 143 5.14 -12.90 4.51
N ASP A 144 4.49 -14.03 4.26
CA ASP A 144 4.97 -15.35 4.68
C ASP A 144 6.31 -15.68 4.01
N GLU A 145 6.46 -15.39 2.71
CA GLU A 145 7.67 -15.72 1.94
C GLU A 145 8.84 -14.75 2.18
N ILE A 146 8.54 -13.49 2.50
CA ILE A 146 9.56 -12.47 2.75
C ILE A 146 9.71 -12.13 4.23
N TYR A 147 9.24 -13.01 5.11
CA TYR A 147 9.22 -12.82 6.57
C TYR A 147 10.58 -12.42 7.15
N ASP A 148 11.66 -13.07 6.68
CA ASP A 148 13.02 -12.77 7.13
C ASP A 148 13.43 -11.31 6.91
N TYR A 149 12.99 -10.70 5.82
CA TYR A 149 13.25 -9.29 5.54
C TYR A 149 12.45 -8.32 6.42
N PHE A 150 11.39 -8.81 7.07
CA PHE A 150 10.63 -8.02 8.05
C PHE A 150 11.30 -8.07 9.44
N VAL A 151 11.69 -9.27 9.91
CA VAL A 151 12.26 -9.47 11.26
C VAL A 151 13.76 -9.19 11.35
N THR A 152 14.42 -8.94 10.20
CA THR A 152 15.85 -8.62 10.14
C THR A 152 16.09 -7.30 9.45
N MET A 153 17.33 -6.78 9.51
CA MET A 153 17.73 -5.54 8.81
C MET A 153 18.79 -5.85 7.73
N LYS A 154 18.54 -6.87 6.91
CA LYS A 154 19.50 -7.37 5.90
C LYS A 154 19.43 -6.64 4.55
N LEU A 155 18.46 -5.75 4.35
CA LEU A 155 18.30 -5.02 3.09
C LEU A 155 19.28 -3.83 3.00
N PRO A 156 19.61 -3.38 1.79
CA PRO A 156 20.42 -2.16 1.59
C PRO A 156 19.79 -0.90 2.20
N ASN A 157 18.45 -0.81 2.15
CA ASN A 157 17.64 0.24 2.77
C ASN A 157 16.26 -0.35 3.10
N HIS A 158 15.39 0.45 3.74
CA HIS A 158 14.01 0.02 3.94
C HIS A 158 13.29 -0.11 2.59
N VAL A 159 12.46 -1.14 2.46
CA VAL A 159 11.60 -1.37 1.30
C VAL A 159 10.15 -1.20 1.71
N ARG A 160 9.44 -0.34 1.01
CA ARG A 160 8.01 -0.09 1.20
C ARG A 160 7.23 -0.76 0.10
N ILE A 161 6.36 -1.69 0.49
CA ILE A 161 5.47 -2.40 -0.43
C ILE A 161 4.05 -1.90 -0.21
N ALA A 162 3.30 -1.76 -1.30
CA ALA A 162 1.89 -1.42 -1.28
C ALA A 162 1.09 -2.37 -2.17
N LEU A 163 -0.19 -2.57 -1.86
CA LEU A 163 -1.13 -3.26 -2.73
C LEU A 163 -2.41 -2.43 -2.89
N ALA A 164 -2.84 -2.25 -4.13
CA ALA A 164 -4.16 -1.72 -4.47
C ALA A 164 -4.94 -2.75 -5.30
N CYS A 165 -6.18 -3.00 -4.93
CA CYS A 165 -6.99 -4.04 -5.55
C CYS A 165 -7.54 -3.68 -6.94
N CYS A 166 -7.41 -2.43 -7.39
CA CYS A 166 -7.80 -1.96 -8.72
C CYS A 166 -7.14 -0.61 -9.07
N LEU A 167 -7.34 -0.14 -10.29
CA LEU A 167 -6.79 1.13 -10.81
C LEU A 167 -7.28 2.41 -10.10
N ASN A 168 -8.24 2.33 -9.19
CA ASN A 168 -8.55 3.46 -8.30
C ASN A 168 -7.41 3.78 -7.33
N MET A 169 -6.42 2.87 -7.19
CA MET A 169 -5.18 3.07 -6.45
C MET A 169 -5.35 3.65 -5.04
N CYS A 170 -6.38 3.20 -4.32
CA CYS A 170 -6.61 3.60 -2.92
C CYS A 170 -5.44 3.22 -1.98
N GLY A 171 -4.52 2.38 -2.45
CA GLY A 171 -3.22 2.12 -1.84
C GLY A 171 -2.13 3.02 -2.44
N ALA A 172 -0.97 3.05 -1.79
CA ALA A 172 0.15 3.93 -2.13
C ALA A 172 1.02 3.37 -3.28
N VAL A 173 0.45 3.13 -4.47
CA VAL A 173 1.10 2.47 -5.60
C VAL A 173 2.32 3.24 -6.08
N HIS A 174 2.12 4.48 -6.53
CA HIS A 174 3.19 5.25 -7.18
C HIS A 174 4.28 5.77 -6.24
N CYS A 175 4.07 5.73 -4.93
CA CYS A 175 5.04 6.21 -3.94
C CYS A 175 5.72 5.08 -3.15
N SER A 176 5.50 3.84 -3.52
CA SER A 176 6.11 2.67 -2.89
C SER A 176 7.26 2.12 -3.73
N ASP A 177 8.27 1.53 -3.08
CA ASP A 177 9.40 0.90 -3.77
C ASP A 177 8.95 -0.22 -4.70
N ILE A 178 7.95 -0.99 -4.24
CA ILE A 178 7.29 -2.04 -5.01
C ILE A 178 5.79 -1.91 -4.77
N ALA A 179 4.99 -2.01 -5.81
CA ALA A 179 3.54 -1.99 -5.68
C ALA A 179 2.89 -3.11 -6.50
N ILE A 180 1.90 -3.73 -5.90
CA ILE A 180 1.05 -4.77 -6.46
C ILE A 180 -0.28 -4.12 -6.79
N LEU A 181 -0.70 -4.16 -8.04
CA LEU A 181 -1.89 -3.46 -8.51
C LEU A 181 -2.81 -4.41 -9.24
N GLY A 182 -4.03 -4.60 -8.71
CA GLY A 182 -5.09 -5.31 -9.41
C GLY A 182 -5.54 -4.54 -10.67
N ILE A 183 -5.71 -5.25 -11.76
CA ILE A 183 -6.11 -4.69 -13.05
C ILE A 183 -7.29 -5.45 -13.65
N HIS A 184 -8.31 -4.72 -14.07
CA HIS A 184 -9.36 -5.25 -14.94
C HIS A 184 -8.86 -5.30 -16.38
N ARG A 185 -9.43 -6.21 -17.17
CA ARG A 185 -9.02 -6.40 -18.56
C ARG A 185 -10.18 -6.38 -19.56
N THR A 186 -11.39 -6.18 -19.07
CA THR A 186 -12.60 -6.11 -19.87
C THR A 186 -13.37 -4.83 -19.63
N VAL A 187 -14.14 -4.39 -20.58
CA VAL A 187 -15.09 -3.29 -20.38
C VAL A 187 -16.18 -3.68 -19.39
N PRO A 188 -16.79 -2.71 -18.69
CA PRO A 188 -17.93 -2.99 -17.84
C PRO A 188 -19.07 -3.70 -18.59
N LYS A 189 -19.63 -4.72 -17.97
CA LYS A 189 -20.81 -5.47 -18.49
C LYS A 189 -22.05 -4.63 -18.24
N THR A 190 -22.42 -3.74 -19.17
CA THR A 190 -23.54 -2.81 -18.99
C THR A 190 -24.87 -3.53 -19.12
N ASP A 191 -25.69 -3.48 -18.06
CA ASP A 191 -27.06 -3.95 -18.07
C ASP A 191 -28.03 -2.79 -18.33
N ASN A 192 -28.34 -2.57 -19.60
CA ASN A 192 -29.21 -1.47 -20.03
C ASN A 192 -30.68 -1.63 -19.57
N SER A 193 -31.10 -2.79 -19.11
CA SER A 193 -32.44 -2.95 -18.51
C SER A 193 -32.54 -2.29 -17.13
N ARG A 194 -31.41 -2.19 -16.41
CA ARG A 194 -31.30 -1.60 -15.08
C ARG A 194 -30.87 -0.12 -15.08
N VAL A 195 -30.20 0.34 -16.14
CA VAL A 195 -29.72 1.71 -16.28
C VAL A 195 -30.81 2.75 -15.98
N PRO A 196 -32.04 2.65 -16.53
CA PRO A 196 -33.08 3.65 -16.32
C PRO A 196 -33.48 3.88 -14.86
N ASN A 197 -33.30 2.86 -14.02
CA ASN A 197 -33.76 2.87 -12.64
C ASN A 197 -32.64 3.09 -11.63
N LEU A 198 -31.38 2.87 -12.03
CA LEU A 198 -30.22 2.86 -11.11
C LEU A 198 -29.19 3.94 -11.43
N CYS A 199 -29.17 4.45 -12.65
CA CYS A 199 -28.08 5.28 -13.12
C CYS A 199 -28.56 6.65 -13.57
N GLU A 200 -27.84 7.67 -13.19
CA GLU A 200 -27.93 8.98 -13.78
C GLU A 200 -26.92 9.03 -14.93
N ILE A 201 -27.43 9.02 -16.18
CA ILE A 201 -26.62 8.83 -17.37
C ILE A 201 -25.55 9.93 -17.55
N PRO A 202 -25.86 11.24 -17.43
CA PRO A 202 -24.86 12.28 -17.55
C PRO A 202 -23.72 12.16 -16.56
N THR A 203 -23.98 11.83 -15.30
CA THR A 203 -22.96 11.60 -14.28
C THR A 203 -22.09 10.38 -14.60
N THR A 204 -22.73 9.30 -15.08
CA THR A 204 -22.01 8.09 -15.48
C THR A 204 -21.08 8.37 -16.67
N VAL A 205 -21.54 9.12 -17.68
CA VAL A 205 -20.70 9.57 -18.80
C VAL A 205 -19.54 10.43 -18.33
N ALA A 206 -19.83 11.38 -17.42
CA ALA A 206 -18.83 12.30 -16.89
C ALA A 206 -17.77 11.60 -16.02
N SER A 207 -18.11 10.47 -15.41
CA SER A 207 -17.17 9.71 -14.57
C SER A 207 -16.03 9.05 -15.37
N CYS A 208 -16.18 8.89 -16.70
CA CYS A 208 -15.20 8.22 -17.53
C CYS A 208 -14.00 9.13 -17.84
N PRO A 209 -12.77 8.84 -17.35
CA PRO A 209 -11.62 9.71 -17.58
C PRO A 209 -11.17 9.76 -19.05
N THR A 210 -11.38 8.68 -19.82
CA THR A 210 -10.98 8.58 -21.22
C THR A 210 -12.10 8.91 -22.20
N GLY A 211 -13.33 9.24 -21.72
CA GLY A 211 -14.48 9.49 -22.58
C GLY A 211 -14.96 8.26 -23.36
N ALA A 212 -14.70 7.06 -22.86
CA ALA A 212 -15.14 5.81 -23.48
C ALA A 212 -16.66 5.59 -23.42
N ILE A 213 -17.36 6.26 -22.50
CA ILE A 213 -18.79 6.05 -22.28
C ILE A 213 -19.63 6.98 -23.15
N ARG A 214 -20.65 6.43 -23.78
CA ARG A 214 -21.69 7.14 -24.52
C ARG A 214 -23.05 6.84 -23.90
N GLY A 215 -23.80 7.91 -23.61
CA GLY A 215 -25.19 7.80 -23.11
C GLY A 215 -26.18 8.17 -24.20
N ASP A 216 -27.30 7.44 -24.24
CA ASP A 216 -28.48 7.80 -25.00
C ASP A 216 -29.62 8.13 -24.01
N ASN A 217 -29.85 9.41 -23.82
CA ASN A 217 -30.89 9.89 -22.90
C ASN A 217 -32.31 9.58 -23.36
N LYS A 218 -32.53 9.40 -24.68
CA LYS A 218 -33.85 9.10 -25.24
C LYS A 218 -34.23 7.66 -24.95
N ASN A 219 -33.31 6.72 -25.22
CA ASN A 219 -33.51 5.30 -25.00
C ASN A 219 -33.05 4.84 -23.58
N LYS A 220 -32.50 5.77 -22.80
CA LYS A 220 -31.95 5.51 -21.44
C LYS A 220 -30.97 4.35 -21.41
N THR A 221 -30.03 4.33 -22.37
CA THR A 221 -29.00 3.32 -22.52
C THR A 221 -27.60 3.88 -22.40
N ILE A 222 -26.65 3.04 -22.07
CA ILE A 222 -25.22 3.36 -21.99
C ILE A 222 -24.45 2.34 -22.82
N THR A 223 -23.47 2.82 -23.59
CA THR A 223 -22.51 2.01 -24.34
C THR A 223 -21.10 2.39 -23.99
N VAL A 224 -20.19 1.43 -24.03
CA VAL A 224 -18.75 1.64 -23.73
C VAL A 224 -17.92 1.30 -24.95
N ASN A 225 -17.06 2.23 -25.39
CA ASN A 225 -16.09 1.99 -26.43
C ASN A 225 -14.87 1.26 -25.82
N ASN A 226 -14.62 0.04 -26.26
CA ASN A 226 -13.55 -0.81 -25.76
C ASN A 226 -12.15 -0.20 -26.00
N GLU A 227 -11.92 0.39 -27.17
CA GLU A 227 -10.61 0.96 -27.55
C GLU A 227 -10.21 2.16 -26.67
N LYS A 228 -11.21 2.89 -26.16
CA LYS A 228 -10.99 4.05 -25.28
C LYS A 228 -11.06 3.71 -23.79
N CYS A 229 -11.54 2.53 -23.45
CA CYS A 229 -11.70 2.13 -22.07
C CYS A 229 -10.35 1.75 -21.46
N MET A 230 -9.97 2.40 -20.36
CA MET A 230 -8.77 2.06 -19.58
C MET A 230 -9.04 1.05 -18.46
N TYR A 231 -10.22 0.48 -18.38
CA TYR A 231 -10.64 -0.54 -17.40
C TYR A 231 -10.49 -0.11 -15.93
N CYS A 232 -10.67 1.17 -15.62
CA CYS A 232 -10.47 1.70 -14.26
C CYS A 232 -11.63 1.42 -13.28
N GLY A 233 -12.82 1.11 -13.78
CA GLY A 233 -13.99 0.84 -12.96
C GLY A 233 -14.71 2.08 -12.38
N ASN A 234 -14.30 3.31 -12.69
CA ASN A 234 -14.95 4.52 -12.18
C ASN A 234 -16.44 4.59 -12.50
N CYS A 235 -16.86 4.11 -13.67
CA CYS A 235 -18.27 4.06 -14.04
C CYS A 235 -19.09 3.16 -13.11
N TYR A 236 -18.51 2.07 -12.64
CA TYR A 236 -19.19 1.16 -11.71
C TYR A 236 -19.38 1.80 -10.31
N THR A 237 -18.49 2.71 -9.92
CA THR A 237 -18.67 3.42 -8.64
C THR A 237 -19.86 4.37 -8.63
N VAL A 238 -20.31 4.84 -9.79
CA VAL A 238 -21.46 5.75 -9.95
C VAL A 238 -22.71 5.06 -10.48
N CYS A 239 -22.56 3.97 -11.23
CA CYS A 239 -23.69 3.24 -11.82
C CYS A 239 -23.59 1.74 -11.53
N PRO A 240 -24.40 1.21 -10.60
CA PRO A 240 -24.41 -0.22 -10.25
C PRO A 240 -24.82 -1.17 -11.40
N ALA A 241 -25.34 -0.62 -12.50
CA ALA A 241 -25.66 -1.41 -13.71
C ALA A 241 -24.45 -1.65 -14.64
N MET A 242 -23.24 -1.26 -14.22
CA MET A 242 -22.01 -1.41 -15.01
C MET A 242 -20.90 -2.19 -14.28
N PRO A 243 -21.16 -3.43 -13.81
CA PRO A 243 -20.13 -4.22 -13.12
C PRO A 243 -18.95 -4.47 -14.05
N ILE A 244 -17.73 -4.37 -13.47
CA ILE A 244 -16.47 -4.49 -14.23
C ILE A 244 -15.66 -5.73 -13.81
N ALA A 245 -15.85 -6.23 -12.58
CA ALA A 245 -15.10 -7.39 -12.11
C ALA A 245 -15.33 -8.62 -13.01
N ASP A 246 -14.24 -9.24 -13.41
CA ASP A 246 -14.20 -10.44 -14.24
C ASP A 246 -13.16 -11.41 -13.68
N PRO A 247 -13.53 -12.32 -12.78
CA PRO A 247 -12.60 -13.21 -12.09
C PRO A 247 -11.72 -14.06 -13.03
N ASP A 248 -12.20 -14.35 -14.24
CA ASP A 248 -11.48 -15.19 -15.20
C ASP A 248 -10.40 -14.40 -15.99
N ASN A 249 -10.58 -13.09 -16.12
CA ASN A 249 -9.70 -12.25 -16.93
C ASN A 249 -8.92 -11.21 -16.13
N ASP A 250 -9.41 -10.83 -14.95
CA ASP A 250 -8.73 -9.86 -14.09
C ASP A 250 -7.42 -10.42 -13.58
N GLY A 251 -6.45 -9.54 -13.32
CA GLY A 251 -5.13 -9.94 -12.87
C GLY A 251 -4.43 -8.87 -12.07
N ILE A 252 -3.12 -8.99 -12.04
CA ILE A 252 -2.25 -8.14 -11.21
C ILE A 252 -1.10 -7.62 -12.08
N SER A 253 -0.74 -6.36 -11.90
CA SER A 253 0.49 -5.77 -12.41
C SER A 253 1.44 -5.41 -11.27
N ILE A 254 2.75 -5.40 -11.54
CA ILE A 254 3.78 -5.01 -10.59
C ILE A 254 4.44 -3.71 -11.03
N TRP A 255 4.56 -2.78 -10.10
CA TRP A 255 5.16 -1.47 -10.28
C TRP A 255 6.35 -1.31 -9.34
N VAL A 256 7.42 -0.66 -9.78
CA VAL A 256 8.66 -0.52 -9.01
C VAL A 256 9.26 0.88 -9.08
N GLY A 257 10.04 1.24 -8.08
CA GLY A 257 10.88 2.43 -8.07
C GLY A 257 10.26 3.68 -7.46
N GLY A 258 9.05 3.59 -6.89
CA GLY A 258 8.41 4.74 -6.25
C GLY A 258 9.12 5.20 -4.97
N LYS A 259 9.26 6.53 -4.82
CA LYS A 259 9.90 7.19 -3.67
C LYS A 259 9.41 8.64 -3.57
N VAL A 260 8.75 9.00 -2.48
CA VAL A 260 8.26 10.38 -2.27
C VAL A 260 9.21 11.26 -1.45
N SER A 261 10.17 10.66 -0.76
CA SER A 261 11.14 11.39 0.06
C SER A 261 12.13 12.17 -0.79
N ASN A 262 12.45 13.41 -0.39
CA ASN A 262 13.55 14.22 -0.95
C ASN A 262 14.93 13.80 -0.44
N ALA A 263 15.00 12.88 0.55
CA ALA A 263 16.29 12.46 1.09
C ALA A 263 17.13 11.78 0.00
N ARG A 264 18.35 12.26 -0.19
CA ARG A 264 19.40 11.78 -1.13
C ARG A 264 19.12 12.01 -2.62
N SER A 265 17.88 11.90 -3.08
CA SER A 265 17.51 12.12 -4.48
C SER A 265 16.10 12.71 -4.56
N LYS A 266 15.75 13.24 -5.74
CA LYS A 266 14.41 13.74 -6.02
C LYS A 266 13.34 12.66 -5.81
N PRO A 267 12.07 13.02 -5.56
CA PRO A 267 10.96 12.11 -5.59
C PRO A 267 10.82 11.41 -6.96
N MET A 268 10.39 10.17 -6.96
CA MET A 268 10.18 9.35 -8.15
C MET A 268 8.84 8.64 -8.05
N PHE A 269 8.10 8.59 -9.16
CA PHE A 269 6.95 7.70 -9.27
C PHE A 269 7.39 6.30 -9.68
N SER A 270 6.68 5.27 -9.20
CA SER A 270 6.88 3.91 -9.66
C SER A 270 6.55 3.79 -11.15
N LYS A 271 7.26 2.90 -11.83
CA LYS A 271 7.00 2.53 -13.22
C LYS A 271 6.59 1.07 -13.32
N LEU A 272 5.89 0.74 -14.39
CA LEU A 272 5.43 -0.61 -14.66
C LEU A 272 6.64 -1.54 -14.83
N ALA A 273 6.69 -2.62 -14.06
CA ALA A 273 7.70 -3.67 -14.21
C ALA A 273 7.13 -4.93 -14.84
N ILE A 274 5.95 -5.37 -14.39
CA ILE A 274 5.26 -6.53 -14.95
C ILE A 274 3.83 -6.11 -15.29
N PRO A 275 3.45 -6.14 -16.58
CA PRO A 275 2.15 -5.64 -17.02
C PRO A 275 0.99 -6.54 -16.59
N PHE A 276 1.21 -7.85 -16.48
CA PHE A 276 0.17 -8.80 -16.11
C PHE A 276 0.73 -10.07 -15.48
N LEU A 277 0.09 -10.47 -14.38
CA LEU A 277 0.20 -11.77 -13.73
C LEU A 277 -1.21 -12.30 -13.46
N PRO A 278 -1.44 -13.62 -13.51
CA PRO A 278 -2.74 -14.19 -13.22
C PRO A 278 -3.13 -14.01 -11.75
N ASN A 279 -4.42 -13.97 -11.51
CA ASN A 279 -4.98 -13.84 -10.17
C ASN A 279 -5.26 -15.24 -9.59
N ASN A 280 -4.25 -15.92 -9.09
CA ASN A 280 -4.29 -17.33 -8.66
C ASN A 280 -4.36 -17.49 -7.12
N PRO A 281 -5.55 -17.36 -6.49
CA PRO A 281 -5.72 -17.67 -5.08
C PRO A 281 -5.50 -19.17 -4.80
N PRO A 282 -5.21 -19.58 -3.56
CA PRO A 282 -5.14 -18.75 -2.36
C PRO A 282 -3.75 -18.16 -2.06
N ARG A 283 -2.72 -18.48 -2.83
CA ARG A 283 -1.32 -18.13 -2.52
C ARG A 283 -0.66 -17.17 -3.52
N TRP A 284 -1.31 -16.85 -4.65
CA TRP A 284 -0.78 -15.96 -5.69
C TRP A 284 0.70 -16.19 -6.02
N PRO A 285 1.12 -17.42 -6.36
CA PRO A 285 2.52 -17.79 -6.45
C PRO A 285 3.30 -16.90 -7.43
N GLU A 286 2.73 -16.59 -8.60
CA GLU A 286 3.40 -15.77 -9.62
C GLU A 286 3.69 -14.35 -9.11
N VAL A 287 2.78 -13.78 -8.33
CA VAL A 287 2.95 -12.45 -7.73
C VAL A 287 3.98 -12.47 -6.63
N VAL A 288 3.93 -13.48 -5.78
CA VAL A 288 4.85 -13.66 -4.66
C VAL A 288 6.28 -13.88 -5.18
N ASP A 289 6.45 -14.78 -6.15
CA ASP A 289 7.75 -15.08 -6.75
C ASP A 289 8.33 -13.86 -7.48
N ALA A 290 7.51 -13.11 -8.21
CA ALA A 290 7.95 -11.90 -8.90
C ALA A 290 8.44 -10.83 -7.90
N VAL A 291 7.70 -10.56 -6.84
CA VAL A 291 8.09 -9.56 -5.84
C VAL A 291 9.32 -10.01 -5.05
N LYS A 292 9.38 -11.30 -4.68
CA LYS A 292 10.53 -11.90 -3.97
C LYS A 292 11.79 -11.80 -4.83
N ASN A 293 11.73 -12.17 -6.11
CA ASN A 293 12.83 -12.05 -7.06
C ASN A 293 13.37 -10.62 -7.15
N ILE A 294 12.48 -9.62 -7.27
CA ILE A 294 12.88 -8.21 -7.30
C ILE A 294 13.62 -7.81 -6.01
N ILE A 295 13.13 -8.24 -4.84
CA ILE A 295 13.73 -7.94 -3.54
C ILE A 295 15.12 -8.59 -3.41
N GLU A 296 15.27 -9.85 -3.79
CA GLU A 296 16.53 -10.60 -3.71
C GLU A 296 17.61 -10.03 -4.63
N ILE A 297 17.23 -9.65 -5.85
CA ILE A 297 18.13 -8.99 -6.80
C ILE A 297 18.53 -7.59 -6.31
N TYR A 298 17.57 -6.82 -5.79
CA TYR A 298 17.85 -5.55 -5.14
C TYR A 298 18.81 -5.72 -3.95
N ALA A 299 18.54 -6.67 -3.07
CA ALA A 299 19.38 -6.93 -1.89
C ALA A 299 20.83 -7.27 -2.26
N SER A 300 21.03 -7.99 -3.38
CA SER A 300 22.34 -8.43 -3.85
C SER A 300 23.12 -7.37 -4.63
N ASN A 301 22.44 -6.38 -5.24
CA ASN A 301 23.04 -5.45 -6.22
C ASN A 301 23.02 -3.98 -5.79
N ALA A 302 22.16 -3.59 -4.85
CA ALA A 302 22.05 -2.22 -4.42
C ALA A 302 23.15 -1.85 -3.40
N ARG A 303 23.52 -0.59 -3.38
CA ARG A 303 24.48 -0.04 -2.40
C ARG A 303 23.79 0.20 -1.06
N LYS A 304 24.57 0.20 0.02
CA LYS A 304 24.07 0.55 1.35
C LYS A 304 23.35 1.91 1.33
N HIS A 305 22.18 1.97 1.92
CA HIS A 305 21.28 3.14 1.97
C HIS A 305 20.62 3.54 0.65
N GLU A 306 20.79 2.80 -0.43
CA GLU A 306 20.15 3.06 -1.72
C GLU A 306 18.73 2.48 -1.73
N ARG A 307 17.73 3.28 -2.12
CA ARG A 307 16.35 2.82 -2.29
C ARG A 307 16.18 2.09 -3.62
N VAL A 308 15.12 1.29 -3.77
CA VAL A 308 14.87 0.51 -5.00
C VAL A 308 14.87 1.40 -6.24
N GLY A 309 14.16 2.54 -6.22
CA GLY A 309 14.14 3.49 -7.34
C GLY A 309 15.50 4.11 -7.62
N GLU A 310 16.26 4.47 -6.59
CA GLU A 310 17.62 5.02 -6.72
C GLU A 310 18.57 3.99 -7.34
N TRP A 311 18.46 2.74 -6.94
CA TRP A 311 19.22 1.63 -7.51
C TRP A 311 18.91 1.44 -8.99
N ILE A 312 17.62 1.41 -9.38
CA ILE A 312 17.20 1.26 -10.78
C ILE A 312 17.71 2.43 -11.63
N GLU A 313 17.55 3.68 -11.18
CA GLU A 313 18.08 4.87 -11.88
C GLU A 313 19.59 4.81 -12.07
N ARG A 314 20.35 4.29 -11.09
CA ARG A 314 21.79 4.13 -11.19
C ARG A 314 22.24 3.06 -12.18
N ILE A 315 21.54 1.91 -12.22
CA ILE A 315 21.94 0.79 -13.09
C ILE A 315 21.33 0.85 -14.47
N SER A 316 20.31 1.66 -14.71
CA SER A 316 19.36 1.77 -15.80
C SER A 316 18.24 0.71 -15.79
N TRP A 317 17.12 1.06 -16.44
CA TRP A 317 15.98 0.15 -16.62
C TRP A 317 16.32 -1.09 -17.44
N GLU A 318 17.15 -0.96 -18.48
CA GLU A 318 17.63 -2.11 -19.27
C GLU A 318 18.33 -3.13 -18.38
N ARG A 319 19.22 -2.65 -17.53
CA ARG A 319 19.96 -3.53 -16.62
C ARG A 319 19.04 -4.15 -15.56
N PHE A 320 18.06 -3.39 -15.07
CA PHE A 320 17.04 -3.93 -14.16
C PHE A 320 16.30 -5.11 -14.80
N TYR A 321 15.76 -4.94 -16.01
CA TYR A 321 15.06 -6.02 -16.73
C TYR A 321 15.98 -7.22 -17.01
N SER A 322 17.23 -6.95 -17.39
CA SER A 322 18.23 -8.02 -17.60
C SER A 322 18.52 -8.82 -16.35
N LEU A 323 18.66 -8.16 -15.19
CA LEU A 323 18.96 -8.82 -13.92
C LEU A 323 17.76 -9.61 -13.37
N THR A 324 16.58 -9.05 -13.48
CA THR A 324 15.35 -9.68 -12.96
C THR A 324 14.78 -10.75 -13.87
N GLY A 325 15.25 -10.80 -15.13
CA GLY A 325 14.69 -11.71 -16.13
C GLY A 325 13.26 -11.35 -16.56
N ILE A 326 12.76 -10.18 -16.16
CA ILE A 326 11.43 -9.69 -16.52
C ILE A 326 11.45 -9.27 -18.00
N PRO A 327 10.54 -9.78 -18.86
CA PRO A 327 10.51 -9.39 -20.27
C PRO A 327 10.05 -7.94 -20.43
N PHE A 328 10.81 -7.18 -21.21
CA PHE A 328 10.40 -5.85 -21.65
C PHE A 328 9.43 -5.97 -22.84
N THR A 329 8.31 -5.26 -22.78
CA THR A 329 7.26 -5.30 -23.80
C THR A 329 6.81 -3.89 -24.19
N ASP A 330 5.99 -3.76 -25.24
CA ASP A 330 5.33 -2.52 -25.64
C ASP A 330 4.53 -1.84 -24.51
N LYS A 331 4.05 -2.60 -23.54
CA LYS A 331 3.30 -2.09 -22.38
C LYS A 331 4.14 -1.25 -21.41
N HIS A 332 5.46 -1.32 -21.52
CA HIS A 332 6.37 -0.53 -20.68
C HIS A 332 6.70 0.84 -21.29
N ILE A 333 6.31 1.06 -22.54
CA ILE A 333 6.50 2.34 -23.24
C ILE A 333 5.43 3.30 -22.73
N ASP A 334 5.90 4.39 -22.11
CA ASP A 334 5.03 5.45 -21.59
C ASP A 334 4.71 6.41 -22.75
N ASP A 335 3.51 6.32 -23.31
CA ASP A 335 3.04 7.24 -24.34
C ASP A 335 2.44 8.49 -23.71
N PHE A 336 3.31 9.42 -23.40
CA PHE A 336 2.94 10.67 -22.74
C PHE A 336 2.02 11.54 -23.63
N ASP A 337 2.20 11.52 -24.93
CA ASP A 337 1.38 12.30 -25.88
C ASP A 337 -0.05 11.77 -25.90
N MET A 338 -0.24 10.45 -25.96
CA MET A 338 -1.55 9.82 -25.89
C MET A 338 -2.24 10.09 -24.55
N ALA A 339 -1.52 10.03 -23.45
CA ALA A 339 -2.05 10.37 -22.14
C ALA A 339 -2.53 11.84 -22.08
N THR A 340 -1.83 12.75 -22.73
CA THR A 340 -2.20 14.16 -22.83
C THR A 340 -3.46 14.37 -23.69
N GLU A 341 -3.58 13.67 -24.80
CA GLU A 341 -4.75 13.71 -25.69
C GLU A 341 -6.02 13.14 -25.04
N THR A 342 -5.87 12.12 -24.21
CA THR A 342 -7.01 11.53 -23.47
C THR A 342 -7.41 12.32 -22.25
N PHE A 343 -6.54 13.22 -21.76
CA PHE A 343 -6.82 14.07 -20.64
C PHE A 343 -7.79 15.17 -21.04
N ARG A 344 -8.97 15.20 -20.43
CA ARG A 344 -10.00 16.17 -20.79
C ARG A 344 -9.60 17.58 -20.40
N SER A 345 -9.81 18.51 -21.31
CA SER A 345 -9.67 19.95 -21.01
C SER A 345 -10.57 20.42 -19.85
N SER A 346 -11.70 19.75 -19.62
CA SER A 346 -12.61 20.00 -18.49
C SER A 346 -12.03 19.63 -17.13
N THR A 347 -10.99 18.76 -17.09
CA THR A 347 -10.29 18.39 -15.87
C THR A 347 -9.02 19.20 -15.66
N GLN A 348 -8.71 20.13 -16.56
CA GLN A 348 -7.62 21.07 -16.34
C GLN A 348 -7.92 21.91 -15.10
N PHE A 349 -7.05 21.80 -14.12
CA PHE A 349 -7.10 22.65 -12.95
C PHE A 349 -6.87 24.10 -13.38
N LYS A 350 -7.88 24.93 -13.23
CA LYS A 350 -7.78 26.37 -13.46
C LYS A 350 -7.08 27.05 -12.29
N TRP A 351 -5.86 26.67 -12.03
CA TRP A 351 -4.99 27.29 -11.02
C TRP A 351 -4.23 28.50 -11.58
N ARG A 352 -4.81 29.17 -12.57
CA ARG A 352 -4.25 30.40 -13.12
C ARG A 352 -4.95 31.59 -12.54
#